data_7e3b38b4f6db2ca7a59c8f36432d8e86
#
_entry.id   7e3b38b4f6db2ca7a59c8f36432d8e86
#
_cell.length_a   1.000
_cell.length_b   1.000
_cell.length_c   1.000
_cell.angle_alpha   90.00
_cell.angle_beta   90.00
_cell.angle_gamma   90.00
#
_symmetry.space_group_name_H-M   'P 1'
#
loop_
_entity.id
_entity.type
_entity.pdbx_description
1 polymer ?
#
loop_
_entity_poly.entity_id
_entity_poly.type
_entity_poly.pdbx_seq_one_letter_code
_entity_poly.pdbx_strand_id
1 'polypeptide(L)'
;MSRKADVSDPPFVKRGGRVSVVMATFNGGRFLAEQLETLELQTCAPLELIIFDDGSTDDTLDIVEQFRTRASFPVLIRRNADRLGYGGNFLSAVKLASGEFIAFCDQDDVWLPQKLETAMDVLEHEQADLFVHAAELIDDVGRPIGLFSQGIKRSRMYLPLALPPWGVFYGCTMVFSRKMIDLIDSDHRGAHTFEHEGLLSHDLWIYFLGQSMYRVAVDKRALVKYRQHAHNQTPHIRRSWLQDFKTSFGVAAHPDLRRDLIANHRSNLLVRVAGSGSAAQARSAAAKGAALWRSIGKREASRINLYARMSFLHRLTGFIGLWMSGGYLPFRNGGLGWRLSLKDLLVGVFRVQR
;
A
#
# COMPACT_ATOMS: atom_id res chain seq x y z
N MET A 1 33.27 45.04 25.69
CA MET A 1 32.15 45.16 24.71
C MET A 1 32.24 44.04 23.71
N SER A 2 31.48 42.97 23.98
CA SER A 2 31.43 41.78 23.13
C SER A 2 30.19 41.89 22.23
N ARG A 3 30.40 42.00 20.92
CA ARG A 3 29.33 41.94 19.93
C ARG A 3 28.85 40.47 19.80
N LYS A 4 27.65 40.18 20.29
CA LYS A 4 26.92 38.96 19.89
C LYS A 4 26.59 39.10 18.40
N ALA A 5 27.12 38.19 17.59
CA ALA A 5 26.66 38.00 16.21
C ALA A 5 25.26 37.36 16.26
N ASP A 6 24.30 38.10 15.76
CA ASP A 6 22.93 37.63 15.49
C ASP A 6 23.03 36.75 14.25
N VAL A 7 23.06 35.44 14.45
CA VAL A 7 22.96 34.46 13.35
C VAL A 7 21.48 34.26 13.13
N SER A 8 20.85 35.10 12.31
CA SER A 8 19.56 34.83 11.76
C SER A 8 19.71 33.65 10.78
N ASP A 9 19.07 32.51 11.09
CA ASP A 9 18.94 31.43 10.13
C ASP A 9 18.42 31.97 8.79
N PRO A 10 18.98 31.52 7.65
CA PRO A 10 18.51 31.97 6.35
C PRO A 10 17.02 31.63 6.21
N PRO A 11 16.22 32.47 5.53
CA PRO A 11 14.81 32.22 5.37
C PRO A 11 14.63 30.86 4.71
N PHE A 12 13.77 30.03 5.30
CA PHE A 12 13.46 28.68 4.87
C PHE A 12 12.86 28.77 3.45
N VAL A 13 13.68 28.57 2.43
CA VAL A 13 13.20 28.50 1.04
C VAL A 13 12.57 27.14 0.87
N LYS A 14 11.23 27.08 0.85
CA LYS A 14 10.49 25.87 0.50
C LYS A 14 11.01 25.34 -0.84
N ARG A 15 11.56 24.14 -0.87
CA ARG A 15 11.93 23.47 -2.14
C ARG A 15 10.66 23.34 -2.98
N GLY A 16 10.75 23.69 -4.26
CA GLY A 16 9.63 23.60 -5.21
C GLY A 16 9.09 22.17 -5.29
N GLY A 17 7.77 22.04 -5.23
CA GLY A 17 7.11 20.74 -5.15
C GLY A 17 7.25 19.91 -6.43
N ARG A 18 7.52 18.63 -6.28
CA ARG A 18 7.51 17.61 -7.35
C ARG A 18 6.49 16.50 -7.04
N VAL A 19 5.80 16.61 -5.90
CA VAL A 19 4.86 15.62 -5.40
C VAL A 19 3.44 16.12 -5.59
N SER A 20 2.63 15.44 -6.38
CA SER A 20 1.18 15.60 -6.37
C SER A 20 0.61 14.87 -5.16
N VAL A 21 -0.07 15.59 -4.28
CA VAL A 21 -0.83 14.99 -3.19
C VAL A 21 -2.22 14.66 -3.71
N VAL A 22 -2.63 13.42 -3.53
CA VAL A 22 -3.96 12.92 -3.96
C VAL A 22 -4.77 12.56 -2.74
N MET A 23 -5.95 13.14 -2.60
CA MET A 23 -6.84 12.95 -1.46
C MET A 23 -8.20 12.43 -1.93
N ALA A 24 -8.72 11.43 -1.25
CA ALA A 24 -10.08 10.94 -1.40
C ALA A 24 -10.92 11.42 -0.22
N THR A 25 -12.08 12.04 -0.49
CA THR A 25 -13.00 12.52 0.56
C THR A 25 -14.36 11.88 0.46
N PHE A 26 -14.96 11.63 1.62
CA PHE A 26 -16.37 11.28 1.80
C PHE A 26 -16.78 11.55 3.25
N ASN A 27 -17.64 12.57 3.48
CA ASN A 27 -18.12 12.98 4.80
C ASN A 27 -16.98 13.13 5.82
N GLY A 28 -15.94 13.90 5.44
CA GLY A 28 -14.72 14.08 6.22
C GLY A 28 -14.65 15.37 7.04
N GLY A 29 -15.70 16.16 7.06
CA GLY A 29 -15.71 17.54 7.61
C GLY A 29 -15.08 17.64 9.01
N ARG A 30 -15.24 16.61 9.83
CA ARG A 30 -14.73 16.61 11.23
C ARG A 30 -13.21 16.80 11.34
N PHE A 31 -12.41 16.23 10.44
CA PHE A 31 -10.94 16.19 10.56
C PHE A 31 -10.22 16.86 9.40
N LEU A 32 -10.93 17.09 8.31
CA LEU A 32 -10.37 17.54 7.04
C LEU A 32 -9.62 18.87 7.15
N ALA A 33 -10.14 19.83 7.91
CA ALA A 33 -9.48 21.13 8.09
C ALA A 33 -8.09 20.98 8.72
N GLU A 34 -7.94 20.12 9.76
CA GLU A 34 -6.65 19.83 10.39
C GLU A 34 -5.69 19.17 9.40
N GLN A 35 -6.16 18.19 8.62
CA GLN A 35 -5.31 17.52 7.63
C GLN A 35 -4.85 18.49 6.53
N LEU A 36 -5.71 19.35 6.01
CA LEU A 36 -5.35 20.34 4.99
C LEU A 36 -4.28 21.33 5.49
N GLU A 37 -4.37 21.78 6.76
CA GLU A 37 -3.34 22.63 7.37
C GLU A 37 -1.97 21.92 7.40
N THR A 38 -1.92 20.61 7.61
CA THR A 38 -0.65 19.89 7.63
C THR A 38 0.04 19.83 6.26
N LEU A 39 -0.72 19.96 5.17
CA LEU A 39 -0.16 20.07 3.83
C LEU A 39 0.48 21.44 3.59
N GLU A 40 -0.14 22.50 4.11
CA GLU A 40 0.41 23.85 4.04
C GLU A 40 1.72 23.99 4.86
N LEU A 41 1.81 23.22 5.95
CA LEU A 41 2.98 23.23 6.85
C LEU A 41 4.14 22.32 6.39
N GLN A 42 4.03 21.66 5.23
CA GLN A 42 5.13 20.82 4.74
C GLN A 42 6.38 21.64 4.43
N THR A 43 7.56 21.15 4.86
CA THR A 43 8.86 21.74 4.56
C THR A 43 9.21 21.68 3.07
N CYS A 44 8.77 20.64 2.39
CA CYS A 44 8.73 20.55 0.92
C CYS A 44 7.26 20.70 0.48
N ALA A 45 6.92 21.85 -0.11
CA ALA A 45 5.54 22.11 -0.54
C ALA A 45 5.07 21.07 -1.58
N PRO A 46 3.79 20.66 -1.54
CA PRO A 46 3.20 19.92 -2.65
C PRO A 46 3.33 20.69 -3.97
N LEU A 47 3.44 19.98 -5.10
CA LEU A 47 3.26 20.56 -6.43
C LEU A 47 1.82 21.00 -6.62
N GLU A 48 0.89 20.16 -6.17
CA GLU A 48 -0.56 20.33 -6.25
C GLU A 48 -1.25 19.41 -5.25
N LEU A 49 -2.49 19.73 -4.92
CA LEU A 49 -3.42 18.87 -4.19
C LEU A 49 -4.61 18.55 -5.09
N ILE A 50 -4.87 17.26 -5.31
CA ILE A 50 -6.00 16.78 -6.11
C ILE A 50 -6.96 16.05 -5.18
N ILE A 51 -8.16 16.57 -5.06
CA ILE A 51 -9.21 16.04 -4.19
C ILE A 51 -10.35 15.49 -5.05
N PHE A 52 -10.68 14.23 -4.83
CA PHE A 52 -11.87 13.61 -5.38
C PHE A 52 -12.86 13.30 -4.25
N ASP A 53 -14.04 13.91 -4.35
CA ASP A 53 -15.13 13.73 -3.39
C ASP A 53 -16.14 12.70 -3.87
N ASP A 54 -16.41 11.72 -3.03
CA ASP A 54 -17.27 10.57 -3.35
C ASP A 54 -18.74 10.80 -2.96
N GLY A 55 -19.19 12.06 -3.06
CA GLY A 55 -20.57 12.47 -2.81
C GLY A 55 -20.84 12.89 -1.36
N SER A 56 -19.96 13.66 -0.73
CA SER A 56 -20.14 14.18 0.62
C SER A 56 -21.43 15.01 0.73
N THR A 57 -22.06 14.92 1.90
CA THR A 57 -23.31 15.62 2.26
C THR A 57 -23.17 16.51 3.50
N ASP A 58 -21.99 16.48 4.13
CA ASP A 58 -21.59 17.35 5.23
C ASP A 58 -20.82 18.58 4.71
N ASP A 59 -20.13 19.30 5.57
CA ASP A 59 -19.35 20.51 5.27
C ASP A 59 -18.00 20.24 4.57
N THR A 60 -17.71 18.98 4.15
CA THR A 60 -16.46 18.59 3.50
C THR A 60 -16.08 19.51 2.33
N LEU A 61 -17.02 19.75 1.40
CA LEU A 61 -16.73 20.56 0.22
C LEU A 61 -16.52 22.03 0.54
N ASP A 62 -17.26 22.57 1.52
CA ASP A 62 -17.10 23.96 1.96
C ASP A 62 -15.72 24.17 2.59
N ILE A 63 -15.23 23.22 3.40
CA ILE A 63 -13.89 23.25 4.00
C ILE A 63 -12.82 23.24 2.90
N VAL A 64 -12.96 22.38 1.90
CA VAL A 64 -11.97 22.28 0.80
C VAL A 64 -11.95 23.58 -0.02
N GLU A 65 -13.13 24.17 -0.34
CA GLU A 65 -13.20 25.42 -1.09
C GLU A 65 -12.58 26.60 -0.30
N GLN A 66 -12.83 26.68 0.99
CA GLN A 66 -12.17 27.67 1.85
C GLN A 66 -10.66 27.49 1.86
N PHE A 67 -10.16 26.26 1.97
CA PHE A 67 -8.74 25.97 1.89
C PHE A 67 -8.15 26.38 0.54
N ARG A 68 -8.82 26.04 -0.57
CA ARG A 68 -8.38 26.35 -1.94
C ARG A 68 -8.11 27.84 -2.15
N THR A 69 -8.87 28.72 -1.51
CA THR A 69 -8.70 30.19 -1.66
C THR A 69 -7.43 30.74 -1.04
N ARG A 70 -6.80 30.00 -0.10
CA ARG A 70 -5.63 30.44 0.68
C ARG A 70 -4.41 29.55 0.55
N ALA A 71 -4.55 28.39 -0.08
CA ALA A 71 -3.46 27.44 -0.25
C ALA A 71 -2.28 28.03 -1.05
N SER A 72 -1.05 27.72 -0.65
CA SER A 72 0.17 28.17 -1.32
C SER A 72 0.53 27.37 -2.58
N PHE A 73 -0.26 26.35 -2.91
CA PHE A 73 -0.12 25.48 -4.08
C PHE A 73 -1.50 25.26 -4.74
N PRO A 74 -1.54 24.86 -6.02
CA PRO A 74 -2.80 24.59 -6.73
C PRO A 74 -3.62 23.49 -6.07
N VAL A 75 -4.95 23.72 -5.95
CA VAL A 75 -5.91 22.74 -5.44
C VAL A 75 -6.98 22.47 -6.48
N LEU A 76 -7.03 21.23 -6.96
CA LEU A 76 -8.06 20.74 -7.89
C LEU A 76 -9.08 19.93 -7.11
N ILE A 77 -10.37 20.27 -7.28
CA ILE A 77 -11.48 19.57 -6.65
C ILE A 77 -12.34 18.94 -7.73
N ARG A 78 -12.71 17.68 -7.55
CA ARG A 78 -13.66 16.95 -8.39
C ARG A 78 -14.66 16.23 -7.50
N ARG A 79 -15.93 16.29 -7.85
CA ARG A 79 -16.99 15.49 -7.25
C ARG A 79 -17.35 14.37 -8.22
N ASN A 80 -17.36 13.13 -7.74
CA ASN A 80 -17.78 11.99 -8.53
C ASN A 80 -19.28 12.04 -8.82
N ALA A 81 -19.68 11.61 -10.02
CA ALA A 81 -21.09 11.47 -10.36
C ALA A 81 -21.72 10.30 -9.62
N ASP A 82 -20.96 9.19 -9.51
CA ASP A 82 -21.34 7.99 -8.78
C ASP A 82 -20.27 7.69 -7.72
N ARG A 83 -20.67 7.02 -6.65
CA ARG A 83 -19.77 6.62 -5.58
C ARG A 83 -18.81 5.53 -6.03
N LEU A 84 -17.51 5.82 -6.03
CA LEU A 84 -16.44 4.91 -6.48
C LEU A 84 -15.88 4.03 -5.36
N GLY A 85 -16.15 4.37 -4.10
CA GLY A 85 -15.48 3.83 -2.93
C GLY A 85 -14.02 4.30 -2.83
N TYR A 86 -13.42 4.16 -1.65
CA TYR A 86 -12.11 4.76 -1.35
C TYR A 86 -11.03 4.37 -2.37
N GLY A 87 -10.92 3.08 -2.74
CA GLY A 87 -9.89 2.62 -3.68
C GLY A 87 -10.06 3.17 -5.09
N GLY A 88 -11.29 3.22 -5.59
CA GLY A 88 -11.63 3.80 -6.90
C GLY A 88 -11.44 5.31 -6.92
N ASN A 89 -11.82 5.98 -5.84
CA ASN A 89 -11.72 7.41 -5.68
C ASN A 89 -10.25 7.88 -5.75
N PHE A 90 -9.34 7.28 -4.98
CA PHE A 90 -7.90 7.56 -5.07
C PHE A 90 -7.33 7.31 -6.47
N LEU A 91 -7.62 6.17 -7.08
CA LEU A 91 -7.05 5.83 -8.39
C LEU A 91 -7.59 6.71 -9.52
N SER A 92 -8.81 7.22 -9.41
CA SER A 92 -9.34 8.21 -10.36
C SER A 92 -8.63 9.56 -10.22
N ALA A 93 -8.36 10.00 -8.99
CA ALA A 93 -7.63 11.23 -8.73
C ALA A 93 -6.16 11.14 -9.19
N VAL A 94 -5.51 10.00 -9.03
CA VAL A 94 -4.14 9.73 -9.51
C VAL A 94 -3.99 9.97 -11.01
N LYS A 95 -5.03 9.69 -11.82
CA LYS A 95 -5.00 9.91 -13.28
C LYS A 95 -4.82 11.39 -13.67
N LEU A 96 -5.14 12.31 -12.77
CA LEU A 96 -4.97 13.77 -12.98
C LEU A 96 -3.65 14.32 -12.40
N ALA A 97 -2.92 13.54 -11.63
CA ALA A 97 -1.67 13.98 -11.03
C ALA A 97 -0.62 14.32 -12.11
N SER A 98 0.02 15.48 -12.00
CA SER A 98 1.04 15.95 -12.94
C SER A 98 2.47 15.79 -12.41
N GLY A 99 2.62 15.61 -11.10
CA GLY A 99 3.91 15.48 -10.42
C GLY A 99 4.68 14.23 -10.81
N GLU A 100 5.98 14.28 -10.64
CA GLU A 100 6.88 13.14 -10.84
C GLU A 100 6.64 12.05 -9.78
N PHE A 101 6.24 12.48 -8.58
CA PHE A 101 5.88 11.62 -7.47
C PHE A 101 4.45 11.89 -7.03
N ILE A 102 3.83 10.88 -6.42
CA ILE A 102 2.45 10.93 -5.94
C ILE A 102 2.44 10.47 -4.49
N ALA A 103 1.71 11.18 -3.63
CA ALA A 103 1.45 10.82 -2.25
C ALA A 103 -0.04 10.64 -2.02
N PHE A 104 -0.44 9.52 -1.43
CA PHE A 104 -1.81 9.34 -0.96
C PHE A 104 -2.03 10.03 0.39
N CYS A 105 -3.15 10.71 0.52
CA CYS A 105 -3.52 11.48 1.71
C CYS A 105 -4.95 11.12 2.11
N ASP A 106 -5.11 10.50 3.27
CA ASP A 106 -6.43 10.28 3.85
C ASP A 106 -6.94 11.60 4.47
N GLN A 107 -8.26 11.78 4.53
CA GLN A 107 -8.91 13.03 4.93
C GLN A 107 -8.86 13.33 6.44
N ASP A 108 -8.40 12.38 7.25
CA ASP A 108 -8.57 12.33 8.70
C ASP A 108 -7.26 12.15 9.47
N ASP A 109 -6.11 12.13 8.77
CA ASP A 109 -4.78 12.00 9.36
C ASP A 109 -4.16 13.36 9.74
N VAL A 110 -2.92 13.33 10.25
CA VAL A 110 -2.09 14.51 10.52
C VAL A 110 -0.69 14.23 9.99
N TRP A 111 -0.26 14.94 8.96
CA TRP A 111 1.09 14.76 8.41
C TRP A 111 2.13 15.53 9.21
N LEU A 112 3.29 14.94 9.46
CA LEU A 112 4.41 15.66 10.04
C LEU A 112 5.05 16.58 8.99
N PRO A 113 5.55 17.77 9.37
CA PRO A 113 6.04 18.78 8.42
C PRO A 113 7.10 18.26 7.44
N GLN A 114 7.96 17.35 7.87
CA GLN A 114 9.07 16.82 7.07
C GLN A 114 8.70 15.60 6.23
N LYS A 115 7.42 15.21 6.12
CA LYS A 115 7.05 13.97 5.44
C LYS A 115 7.43 13.97 3.96
N LEU A 116 7.06 15.01 3.22
CA LEU A 116 7.36 15.09 1.79
C LEU A 116 8.85 15.28 1.52
N GLU A 117 9.54 16.11 2.30
CA GLU A 117 10.99 16.29 2.20
C GLU A 117 11.74 14.98 2.42
N THR A 118 11.41 14.25 3.50
CA THR A 118 11.99 12.94 3.78
C THR A 118 11.74 11.95 2.64
N ALA A 119 10.53 11.92 2.11
CA ALA A 119 10.18 11.02 1.01
C ALA A 119 11.02 11.33 -0.24
N MET A 120 11.14 12.61 -0.60
CA MET A 120 11.91 13.04 -1.75
C MET A 120 13.40 12.70 -1.60
N ASP A 121 14.00 13.01 -0.44
CA ASP A 121 15.40 12.70 -0.17
C ASP A 121 15.69 11.20 -0.30
N VAL A 122 14.82 10.34 0.24
CA VAL A 122 15.00 8.89 0.15
C VAL A 122 14.78 8.36 -1.26
N LEU A 123 13.73 8.82 -1.96
CA LEU A 123 13.44 8.39 -3.32
C LEU A 123 14.58 8.73 -4.29
N GLU A 124 15.16 9.92 -4.17
CA GLU A 124 16.27 10.38 -4.99
C GLU A 124 17.58 9.71 -4.63
N HIS A 125 17.99 9.77 -3.35
CA HIS A 125 19.28 9.24 -2.90
C HIS A 125 19.39 7.74 -3.11
N GLU A 126 18.34 6.98 -2.79
CA GLU A 126 18.29 5.54 -2.92
C GLU A 126 17.85 5.08 -4.33
N GLN A 127 17.50 6.01 -5.21
CA GLN A 127 16.89 5.72 -6.52
C GLN A 127 15.72 4.75 -6.39
N ALA A 128 14.86 4.97 -5.37
CA ALA A 128 13.69 4.15 -5.12
C ALA A 128 12.49 4.64 -5.94
N ASP A 129 11.55 3.76 -6.15
CA ASP A 129 10.31 4.06 -6.89
C ASP A 129 9.11 4.21 -5.94
N LEU A 130 9.18 3.56 -4.79
CA LEU A 130 8.19 3.61 -3.73
C LEU A 130 8.89 3.84 -2.40
N PHE A 131 8.44 4.86 -1.66
CA PHE A 131 8.80 5.13 -0.28
C PHE A 131 7.62 4.80 0.63
N VAL A 132 7.89 4.13 1.75
CA VAL A 132 6.90 3.77 2.76
C VAL A 132 7.48 4.00 4.15
N HIS A 133 6.68 4.55 5.05
CA HIS A 133 7.13 4.84 6.41
C HIS A 133 6.18 4.28 7.48
N ALA A 134 6.60 4.25 8.74
CA ALA A 134 5.74 3.93 9.88
C ALA A 134 4.76 5.08 10.17
N ALA A 135 3.75 4.82 10.98
CA ALA A 135 2.80 5.83 11.45
C ALA A 135 2.70 5.81 12.98
N GLU A 136 2.46 6.96 13.58
CA GLU A 136 1.99 7.08 14.95
C GLU A 136 0.47 6.91 14.95
N LEU A 137 -0.06 6.08 15.83
CA LEU A 137 -1.51 5.97 15.99
C LEU A 137 -2.00 7.03 16.99
N ILE A 138 -3.05 7.76 16.61
CA ILE A 138 -3.74 8.71 17.46
C ILE A 138 -5.23 8.38 17.58
N ASP A 139 -5.85 8.75 18.69
CA ASP A 139 -7.31 8.65 18.86
C ASP A 139 -8.04 9.79 18.12
N ASP A 140 -9.35 9.85 18.23
CA ASP A 140 -10.21 10.85 17.58
C ASP A 140 -10.03 12.28 18.11
N VAL A 141 -9.35 12.44 19.25
CA VAL A 141 -8.99 13.76 19.84
C VAL A 141 -7.49 14.07 19.68
N GLY A 142 -6.75 13.26 18.90
CA GLY A 142 -5.34 13.50 18.58
C GLY A 142 -4.33 12.97 19.62
N ARG A 143 -4.76 12.22 20.65
CA ARG A 143 -3.84 11.67 21.65
C ARG A 143 -3.12 10.43 21.13
N PRO A 144 -1.80 10.30 21.33
CA PRO A 144 -1.05 9.12 20.92
C PRO A 144 -1.56 7.84 21.62
N ILE A 145 -1.82 6.79 20.84
CA ILE A 145 -2.26 5.48 21.33
C ILE A 145 -1.33 4.33 20.94
N GLY A 146 -0.32 4.60 20.10
CA GLY A 146 0.70 3.61 19.76
C GLY A 146 1.47 3.88 18.50
N LEU A 147 2.27 2.90 18.09
CA LEU A 147 3.04 2.92 16.84
C LEU A 147 2.51 1.85 15.88
N PHE A 148 2.25 2.24 14.65
CA PHE A 148 1.94 1.35 13.54
C PHE A 148 3.16 1.20 12.63
N SER A 149 4.00 0.22 12.95
CA SER A 149 5.26 -0.02 12.23
C SER A 149 5.09 -0.70 10.87
N GLN A 150 3.95 -1.26 10.54
CA GLN A 150 3.70 -2.06 9.33
C GLN A 150 4.72 -3.22 9.14
N GLY A 151 5.33 -3.70 10.23
CA GLY A 151 6.40 -4.69 10.19
C GLY A 151 7.78 -4.12 9.81
N ILE A 152 7.92 -2.81 9.67
CA ILE A 152 9.19 -2.13 9.39
C ILE A 152 10.01 -2.07 10.69
N LYS A 153 10.99 -2.96 10.81
CA LYS A 153 11.88 -3.02 11.98
C LYS A 153 13.09 -2.08 11.86
N ARG A 154 13.51 -1.77 10.63
CA ARG A 154 14.64 -0.88 10.29
C ARG A 154 14.43 -0.28 8.92
N SER A 155 14.94 0.92 8.70
CA SER A 155 14.97 1.55 7.39
C SER A 155 15.88 0.78 6.46
N ARG A 156 15.43 0.49 5.25
CA ARG A 156 16.19 -0.23 4.22
C ARG A 156 15.52 -0.18 2.85
N MET A 157 16.31 -0.54 1.83
CA MET A 157 15.86 -0.75 0.47
C MET A 157 15.52 -2.24 0.21
N TYR A 158 14.43 -2.46 -0.54
CA TYR A 158 14.09 -3.74 -1.14
C TYR A 158 14.20 -3.66 -2.66
N LEU A 159 14.87 -4.63 -3.24
CA LEU A 159 14.86 -4.84 -4.69
C LEU A 159 13.52 -5.46 -5.12
N PRO A 160 13.17 -5.38 -6.41
CA PRO A 160 12.00 -6.08 -6.95
C PRO A 160 11.97 -7.55 -6.50
N LEU A 161 10.81 -8.06 -6.19
CA LEU A 161 10.52 -9.43 -5.74
C LEU A 161 11.05 -9.80 -4.35
N ALA A 162 11.63 -8.85 -3.59
CA ALA A 162 12.15 -9.11 -2.25
C ALA A 162 11.11 -8.99 -1.13
N LEU A 163 9.99 -8.29 -1.38
CA LEU A 163 8.87 -8.18 -0.46
C LEU A 163 7.92 -9.39 -0.56
N PRO A 164 7.15 -9.70 0.50
CA PRO A 164 6.14 -10.76 0.45
C PRO A 164 5.10 -10.49 -0.65
N PRO A 165 4.74 -11.49 -1.49
CA PRO A 165 3.77 -11.27 -2.59
C PRO A 165 2.39 -10.81 -2.12
N TRP A 166 1.93 -11.32 -0.99
CA TRP A 166 0.61 -11.04 -0.39
C TRP A 166 0.69 -10.00 0.73
N GLY A 167 1.66 -9.11 0.69
CA GLY A 167 1.80 -8.03 1.65
C GLY A 167 0.91 -6.83 1.32
N VAL A 168 0.95 -5.86 2.21
CA VAL A 168 0.33 -4.54 2.07
C VAL A 168 1.13 -3.52 2.85
N PHE A 169 1.16 -2.30 2.35
CA PHE A 169 1.46 -1.09 3.10
C PHE A 169 0.26 -0.16 2.97
N TYR A 170 0.02 0.67 3.98
CA TYR A 170 -1.14 1.59 3.99
C TYR A 170 -0.87 2.82 3.14
N GLY A 171 -1.88 3.25 2.38
CA GLY A 171 -1.79 4.35 1.40
C GLY A 171 -1.26 5.64 2.01
N CYS A 172 -1.76 6.05 3.17
CA CYS A 172 -1.33 7.28 3.86
C CYS A 172 0.17 7.33 4.20
N THR A 173 0.87 6.21 4.12
CA THR A 173 2.32 6.12 4.35
C THR A 173 3.14 6.05 3.06
N MET A 174 2.50 6.09 1.90
CA MET A 174 3.16 5.91 0.60
C MET A 174 3.45 7.22 -0.10
N VAL A 175 4.65 7.32 -0.68
CA VAL A 175 5.01 8.27 -1.73
C VAL A 175 5.71 7.48 -2.84
N PHE A 176 5.24 7.61 -4.07
CA PHE A 176 5.72 6.76 -5.16
C PHE A 176 5.91 7.52 -6.48
N SER A 177 6.80 7.00 -7.31
CA SER A 177 7.06 7.54 -8.64
C SER A 177 5.87 7.30 -9.58
N ARG A 178 5.43 8.32 -10.30
CA ARG A 178 4.36 8.26 -11.29
C ARG A 178 4.57 7.18 -12.34
N LYS A 179 5.82 6.92 -12.75
CA LYS A 179 6.14 5.84 -13.71
C LYS A 179 5.63 4.45 -13.28
N MET A 180 5.34 4.24 -11.99
CA MET A 180 4.81 2.96 -11.51
C MET A 180 3.42 2.67 -12.05
N ILE A 181 2.62 3.71 -12.30
CA ILE A 181 1.23 3.59 -12.74
C ILE A 181 1.04 3.77 -14.26
N ASP A 182 2.05 4.30 -14.95
CA ASP A 182 1.95 4.61 -16.38
C ASP A 182 1.94 3.36 -17.27
N LEU A 183 2.43 2.22 -16.78
CA LEU A 183 2.57 1.00 -17.57
C LEU A 183 1.35 0.09 -17.57
N ILE A 184 0.49 0.18 -16.57
CA ILE A 184 -0.70 -0.66 -16.42
C ILE A 184 -1.84 0.20 -15.90
N ASP A 185 -2.92 0.29 -16.68
CA ASP A 185 -4.12 0.99 -16.24
C ASP A 185 -4.72 0.32 -15.00
N SER A 186 -4.97 1.13 -13.97
CA SER A 186 -5.56 0.72 -12.71
C SER A 186 -6.97 0.10 -12.86
N ASP A 187 -7.67 0.37 -13.95
CA ASP A 187 -8.97 -0.23 -14.21
C ASP A 187 -8.88 -1.75 -14.45
N HIS A 188 -7.69 -2.26 -14.78
CA HIS A 188 -7.40 -3.68 -14.92
C HIS A 188 -6.83 -4.34 -13.65
N ARG A 189 -6.85 -3.67 -12.48
CA ARG A 189 -6.19 -4.11 -11.24
C ARG A 189 -6.66 -5.45 -10.68
N GLY A 190 -7.85 -5.91 -11.10
CA GLY A 190 -8.38 -7.22 -10.70
C GLY A 190 -9.02 -7.24 -9.31
N ALA A 191 -9.34 -8.44 -8.84
CA ALA A 191 -10.07 -8.66 -7.60
C ALA A 191 -9.25 -8.29 -6.35
N HIS A 192 -9.94 -7.85 -5.30
CA HIS A 192 -9.35 -7.53 -4.00
C HIS A 192 -8.67 -8.77 -3.37
N THR A 193 -7.49 -8.57 -2.75
CA THR A 193 -6.67 -9.69 -2.24
C THR A 193 -7.25 -10.32 -0.98
N PHE A 194 -7.89 -9.54 -0.12
CA PHE A 194 -8.35 -9.96 1.20
C PHE A 194 -9.87 -9.94 1.36
N GLU A 195 -10.57 -9.11 0.59
CA GLU A 195 -12.02 -9.00 0.59
C GLU A 195 -12.61 -9.90 -0.49
N HIS A 196 -13.81 -10.45 -0.26
CA HIS A 196 -14.46 -11.35 -1.21
C HIS A 196 -15.04 -10.61 -2.41
N GLU A 197 -15.38 -9.35 -2.25
CA GLU A 197 -15.96 -8.51 -3.28
C GLU A 197 -15.10 -7.28 -3.54
N GLY A 198 -15.28 -6.66 -4.70
CA GLY A 198 -14.60 -5.44 -5.08
C GLY A 198 -13.27 -5.64 -5.82
N LEU A 199 -12.78 -4.52 -6.35
CA LEU A 199 -11.49 -4.43 -7.02
C LEU A 199 -10.38 -4.17 -6.00
N LEU A 200 -9.16 -4.48 -6.40
CA LEU A 200 -7.97 -4.23 -5.59
C LEU A 200 -7.91 -2.75 -5.17
N SER A 201 -7.70 -2.48 -3.88
CA SER A 201 -7.59 -1.11 -3.37
C SER A 201 -6.35 -0.39 -3.92
N HIS A 202 -6.33 0.93 -3.80
CA HIS A 202 -5.25 1.77 -4.32
C HIS A 202 -3.88 1.42 -3.72
N ASP A 203 -3.82 1.17 -2.43
CA ASP A 203 -2.61 0.82 -1.69
C ASP A 203 -2.10 -0.58 -2.02
N LEU A 204 -3.00 -1.57 -2.14
CA LEU A 204 -2.66 -2.92 -2.60
C LEU A 204 -2.21 -2.93 -4.06
N TRP A 205 -2.76 -2.03 -4.90
CA TRP A 205 -2.33 -1.86 -6.28
C TRP A 205 -0.88 -1.35 -6.34
N ILE A 206 -0.57 -0.27 -5.62
CA ILE A 206 0.80 0.27 -5.57
C ILE A 206 1.77 -0.73 -4.92
N TYR A 207 1.33 -1.45 -3.87
CA TYR A 207 2.14 -2.53 -3.29
C TYR A 207 2.47 -3.62 -4.32
N PHE A 208 1.47 -4.09 -5.08
CA PHE A 208 1.66 -5.12 -6.11
C PHE A 208 2.68 -4.67 -7.16
N LEU A 209 2.57 -3.45 -7.67
CA LEU A 209 3.50 -2.90 -8.66
C LEU A 209 4.90 -2.77 -8.07
N GLY A 210 5.03 -2.15 -6.88
CA GLY A 210 6.29 -1.97 -6.17
C GLY A 210 7.00 -3.30 -5.91
N GLN A 211 6.29 -4.26 -5.31
CA GLN A 211 6.82 -5.59 -5.01
C GLN A 211 7.27 -6.32 -6.28
N SER A 212 6.52 -6.18 -7.39
CA SER A 212 6.76 -6.98 -8.60
C SER A 212 7.85 -6.42 -9.51
N MET A 213 8.02 -5.08 -9.59
CA MET A 213 8.82 -4.47 -10.63
C MET A 213 9.79 -3.39 -10.16
N TYR A 214 9.60 -2.83 -8.95
CA TYR A 214 10.23 -1.59 -8.56
C TYR A 214 11.05 -1.70 -7.28
N ARG A 215 11.90 -0.71 -7.02
CA ARG A 215 12.68 -0.59 -5.78
C ARG A 215 11.83 0.08 -4.71
N VAL A 216 11.75 -0.53 -3.53
CA VAL A 216 10.92 -0.06 -2.43
C VAL A 216 11.79 0.29 -1.22
N ALA A 217 11.82 1.57 -0.85
CA ALA A 217 12.45 2.04 0.36
C ALA A 217 11.45 2.04 1.51
N VAL A 218 11.81 1.47 2.64
CA VAL A 218 11.00 1.54 3.85
C VAL A 218 11.75 2.30 4.95
N ASP A 219 11.02 3.14 5.69
CA ASP A 219 11.58 3.94 6.79
C ASP A 219 10.83 3.63 8.10
N LYS A 220 11.59 3.43 9.19
CA LYS A 220 11.04 3.17 10.53
C LYS A 220 10.46 4.43 11.20
N ARG A 221 10.76 5.63 10.69
CA ARG A 221 10.23 6.89 11.24
C ARG A 221 8.74 6.96 10.99
N ALA A 222 7.98 7.43 11.97
CA ALA A 222 6.60 7.81 11.80
C ALA A 222 6.56 9.23 11.21
N LEU A 223 5.99 9.38 10.01
CA LEU A 223 5.88 10.66 9.32
C LEU A 223 4.42 11.09 9.12
N VAL A 224 3.50 10.31 9.66
CA VAL A 224 2.06 10.59 9.75
C VAL A 224 1.54 10.14 11.10
N LYS A 225 0.60 10.89 11.65
CA LYS A 225 -0.25 10.46 12.75
C LYS A 225 -1.54 9.90 12.13
N TYR A 226 -1.67 8.58 12.19
CA TYR A 226 -2.80 7.85 11.62
C TYR A 226 -3.93 7.81 12.65
N ARG A 227 -5.03 8.49 12.34
CA ARG A 227 -6.15 8.66 13.27
C ARG A 227 -7.04 7.42 13.30
N GLN A 228 -7.43 7.03 14.51
CA GLN A 228 -8.35 5.92 14.75
C GLN A 228 -9.67 6.44 15.30
N HIS A 229 -10.75 6.22 14.57
CA HIS A 229 -12.12 6.57 14.96
C HIS A 229 -13.13 5.54 14.43
N ALA A 230 -14.39 5.62 14.84
CA ALA A 230 -15.43 4.64 14.53
C ALA A 230 -15.73 4.47 13.04
N HIS A 231 -15.40 5.45 12.22
CA HIS A 231 -15.69 5.48 10.78
C HIS A 231 -14.50 5.14 9.87
N ASN A 232 -13.36 4.73 10.43
CA ASN A 232 -12.22 4.27 9.61
C ASN A 232 -12.62 3.08 8.74
N GLN A 233 -12.29 3.12 7.45
CA GLN A 233 -12.51 2.00 6.53
C GLN A 233 -11.70 0.77 6.96
N THR A 234 -10.49 0.97 7.48
CA THR A 234 -9.62 -0.10 7.96
C THR A 234 -9.16 0.22 9.38
N PRO A 235 -9.96 -0.11 10.41
CA PRO A 235 -9.56 0.13 11.79
C PRO A 235 -8.34 -0.72 12.15
N HIS A 236 -7.33 -0.10 12.80
CA HIS A 236 -6.18 -0.83 13.31
C HIS A 236 -6.56 -1.56 14.61
N ILE A 237 -6.94 -2.83 14.50
CA ILE A 237 -7.20 -3.68 15.66
C ILE A 237 -5.85 -4.18 16.19
N ARG A 238 -5.47 -3.75 17.40
CA ARG A 238 -4.36 -4.36 18.14
C ARG A 238 -4.70 -5.82 18.42
N ARG A 239 -4.25 -6.73 17.56
CA ARG A 239 -4.35 -8.17 17.84
C ARG A 239 -3.21 -8.58 18.76
N SER A 240 -3.52 -9.31 19.83
CA SER A 240 -2.47 -9.97 20.62
C SER A 240 -1.83 -11.06 19.76
N TRP A 241 -0.55 -11.41 20.04
CA TRP A 241 0.12 -12.53 19.36
C TRP A 241 -0.66 -13.86 19.48
N LEU A 242 -1.44 -14.05 20.56
CA LEU A 242 -2.35 -15.18 20.75
C LEU A 242 -3.55 -15.14 19.78
N GLN A 243 -4.07 -13.94 19.48
CA GLN A 243 -5.14 -13.77 18.50
C GLN A 243 -4.63 -13.99 17.08
N ASP A 244 -3.43 -13.51 16.75
CA ASP A 244 -2.78 -13.78 15.48
C ASP A 244 -2.48 -15.27 15.30
N PHE A 245 -2.04 -15.95 16.37
CA PHE A 245 -1.83 -17.39 16.37
C PHE A 245 -3.16 -18.15 16.19
N LYS A 246 -4.20 -17.80 16.94
CA LYS A 246 -5.55 -18.41 16.83
C LYS A 246 -6.17 -18.18 15.46
N THR A 247 -6.06 -16.97 14.87
CA THR A 247 -6.57 -16.69 13.51
C THR A 247 -5.78 -17.42 12.44
N SER A 248 -4.49 -17.65 12.66
CA SER A 248 -3.65 -18.41 11.73
C SER A 248 -4.03 -19.90 11.66
N PHE A 249 -4.63 -20.47 12.72
CA PHE A 249 -5.03 -21.88 12.80
C PHE A 249 -6.55 -22.10 12.91
N GLY A 250 -7.36 -21.04 12.90
CA GLY A 250 -8.83 -21.11 13.00
C GLY A 250 -9.54 -21.31 11.64
N VAL A 251 -10.78 -20.80 11.53
CA VAL A 251 -11.64 -20.91 10.32
C VAL A 251 -10.98 -20.37 9.06
N ALA A 252 -10.05 -19.41 9.19
CA ALA A 252 -9.16 -18.96 8.11
C ALA A 252 -8.09 -20.01 7.72
N ALA A 253 -8.21 -21.25 8.19
CA ALA A 253 -7.27 -22.31 7.92
C ALA A 253 -7.30 -22.82 6.47
N HIS A 254 -8.43 -22.71 5.79
CA HIS A 254 -8.53 -23.10 4.40
C HIS A 254 -7.83 -22.09 3.47
N PRO A 255 -7.23 -22.57 2.37
CA PRO A 255 -6.69 -21.66 1.36
C PRO A 255 -7.83 -20.82 0.76
N ASP A 256 -7.58 -19.52 0.54
CA ASP A 256 -8.50 -18.70 -0.25
C ASP A 256 -8.54 -19.23 -1.67
N LEU A 257 -9.71 -19.71 -2.08
CA LEU A 257 -9.94 -20.33 -3.39
C LEU A 257 -9.70 -19.38 -4.58
N ARG A 258 -9.53 -18.08 -4.33
CA ARG A 258 -9.28 -17.07 -5.37
C ARG A 258 -7.80 -16.76 -5.57
N ARG A 259 -6.90 -17.21 -4.68
CA ARG A 259 -5.48 -16.81 -4.72
C ARG A 259 -4.76 -17.26 -5.97
N ASP A 260 -5.07 -18.41 -6.50
CA ASP A 260 -4.51 -18.87 -7.77
C ASP A 260 -5.00 -18.01 -8.95
N LEU A 261 -6.29 -17.63 -8.98
CA LEU A 261 -6.87 -16.75 -9.99
C LEU A 261 -6.27 -15.35 -9.92
N ILE A 262 -6.15 -14.77 -8.71
CA ILE A 262 -5.52 -13.46 -8.49
C ILE A 262 -4.05 -13.49 -8.93
N ALA A 263 -3.30 -14.52 -8.57
CA ALA A 263 -1.90 -14.66 -8.96
C ALA A 263 -1.74 -14.79 -10.48
N ASN A 264 -2.59 -15.55 -11.14
CA ASN A 264 -2.59 -15.70 -12.60
C ASN A 264 -2.97 -14.38 -13.28
N HIS A 265 -3.97 -13.64 -12.76
CA HIS A 265 -4.31 -12.32 -13.27
C HIS A 265 -3.12 -11.35 -13.19
N ARG A 266 -2.47 -11.26 -12.02
CA ARG A 266 -1.25 -10.45 -11.82
C ARG A 266 -0.12 -10.85 -12.75
N SER A 267 0.09 -12.16 -12.96
CA SER A 267 1.05 -12.65 -13.95
C SER A 267 0.73 -12.15 -15.36
N ASN A 268 -0.53 -12.24 -15.77
CA ASN A 268 -0.96 -11.84 -17.11
C ASN A 268 -0.82 -10.33 -17.35
N LEU A 269 -1.10 -9.50 -16.34
CA LEU A 269 -0.84 -8.05 -16.41
C LEU A 269 0.65 -7.76 -16.69
N LEU A 270 1.54 -8.41 -15.96
CA LEU A 270 2.98 -8.25 -16.12
C LEU A 270 3.50 -8.81 -17.44
N VAL A 271 2.91 -9.88 -17.98
CA VAL A 271 3.22 -10.39 -19.33
C VAL A 271 2.90 -9.34 -20.39
N ARG A 272 1.80 -8.61 -20.27
CA ARG A 272 1.47 -7.52 -21.22
C ARG A 272 2.54 -6.43 -21.18
N VAL A 273 3.02 -6.01 -20.01
CA VAL A 273 4.11 -5.03 -19.88
C VAL A 273 5.40 -5.57 -20.49
N ALA A 274 5.73 -6.84 -20.25
CA ALA A 274 6.93 -7.47 -20.81
C ALA A 274 6.91 -7.54 -22.35
N GLY A 275 5.74 -7.64 -22.96
CA GLY A 275 5.53 -7.64 -24.40
C GLY A 275 5.29 -6.25 -25.03
N SER A 276 5.23 -5.18 -24.21
CA SER A 276 4.95 -3.82 -24.69
C SER A 276 6.19 -3.11 -25.26
N GLY A 277 5.99 -1.92 -25.85
CA GLY A 277 7.05 -1.01 -26.28
C GLY A 277 7.78 -0.27 -25.16
N SER A 278 7.55 -0.62 -23.89
CA SER A 278 8.19 0.03 -22.73
C SER A 278 9.72 -0.15 -22.71
N ALA A 279 10.41 0.60 -21.84
CA ALA A 279 11.87 0.50 -21.69
C ALA A 279 12.35 -0.92 -21.37
N ALA A 280 13.51 -1.32 -21.87
CA ALA A 280 14.06 -2.68 -21.71
C ALA A 280 14.14 -3.14 -20.25
N GLN A 281 14.49 -2.22 -19.33
CA GLN A 281 14.54 -2.49 -17.90
C GLN A 281 13.16 -2.84 -17.33
N ALA A 282 12.11 -2.08 -17.71
CA ALA A 282 10.73 -2.33 -17.29
C ALA A 282 10.22 -3.67 -17.82
N ARG A 283 10.49 -4.00 -19.10
CA ARG A 283 10.15 -5.31 -19.69
C ARG A 283 10.80 -6.47 -18.95
N SER A 284 12.11 -6.34 -18.64
CA SER A 284 12.85 -7.37 -17.90
C SER A 284 12.30 -7.57 -16.49
N ALA A 285 12.01 -6.49 -15.76
CA ALA A 285 11.41 -6.55 -14.44
C ALA A 285 10.01 -7.21 -14.50
N ALA A 286 9.17 -6.79 -15.42
CA ALA A 286 7.84 -7.35 -15.64
C ALA A 286 7.88 -8.84 -15.97
N ALA A 287 8.80 -9.29 -16.82
CA ALA A 287 8.96 -10.70 -17.16
C ALA A 287 9.31 -11.56 -15.92
N LYS A 288 10.24 -11.07 -15.06
CA LYS A 288 10.59 -11.72 -13.80
C LYS A 288 9.41 -11.76 -12.82
N GLY A 289 8.69 -10.64 -12.69
CA GLY A 289 7.47 -10.55 -11.88
C GLY A 289 6.40 -11.51 -12.35
N ALA A 290 6.15 -11.58 -13.66
CA ALA A 290 5.19 -12.51 -14.26
C ALA A 290 5.54 -13.98 -13.96
N ALA A 291 6.81 -14.34 -14.06
CA ALA A 291 7.28 -15.70 -13.75
C ALA A 291 7.06 -16.05 -12.27
N LEU A 292 7.35 -15.10 -11.35
CA LEU A 292 7.10 -15.28 -9.93
C LEU A 292 5.60 -15.50 -9.65
N TRP A 293 4.73 -14.59 -10.16
CA TRP A 293 3.29 -14.69 -9.93
C TRP A 293 2.67 -15.95 -10.53
N ARG A 294 3.14 -16.39 -11.69
CA ARG A 294 2.74 -17.69 -12.28
C ARG A 294 3.12 -18.87 -11.39
N SER A 295 4.33 -18.83 -10.80
CA SER A 295 4.79 -19.85 -9.86
C SER A 295 3.94 -19.87 -8.59
N ILE A 296 3.60 -18.69 -8.04
CA ILE A 296 2.71 -18.55 -6.89
C ILE A 296 1.32 -19.13 -7.22
N GLY A 297 0.74 -18.78 -8.37
CA GLY A 297 -0.56 -19.30 -8.80
C GLY A 297 -0.60 -20.82 -8.88
N LYS A 298 0.43 -21.44 -9.48
CA LYS A 298 0.55 -22.92 -9.53
C LYS A 298 0.60 -23.54 -8.13
N ARG A 299 1.32 -22.93 -7.18
CA ARG A 299 1.44 -23.43 -5.80
C ARG A 299 0.14 -23.26 -5.01
N GLU A 300 -0.53 -22.11 -5.17
CA GLU A 300 -1.86 -21.90 -4.53
C GLU A 300 -2.91 -22.89 -5.11
N ALA A 301 -2.93 -23.15 -6.41
CA ALA A 301 -3.78 -24.17 -7.01
C ALA A 301 -3.48 -25.57 -6.45
N SER A 302 -2.20 -25.91 -6.26
CA SER A 302 -1.79 -27.18 -5.66
C SER A 302 -2.26 -27.30 -4.20
N ARG A 303 -2.23 -26.19 -3.43
CA ARG A 303 -2.77 -26.14 -2.06
C ARG A 303 -4.29 -26.31 -2.05
N ILE A 304 -5.02 -25.61 -2.90
CA ILE A 304 -6.47 -25.75 -3.04
C ILE A 304 -6.82 -27.22 -3.29
N ASN A 305 -6.13 -27.87 -4.22
CA ASN A 305 -6.31 -29.29 -4.52
C ASN A 305 -5.95 -30.20 -3.34
N LEU A 306 -4.92 -29.85 -2.53
CA LEU A 306 -4.57 -30.59 -1.31
C LEU A 306 -5.75 -30.64 -0.32
N TYR A 307 -6.40 -29.48 -0.10
CA TYR A 307 -7.52 -29.36 0.83
C TYR A 307 -8.82 -29.99 0.28
N ALA A 308 -9.02 -30.02 -1.02
CA ALA A 308 -10.20 -30.60 -1.68
C ALA A 308 -10.18 -32.14 -1.66
N ARG A 309 -9.02 -32.78 -1.55
CA ARG A 309 -8.89 -34.25 -1.62
C ARG A 309 -9.48 -34.97 -0.40
N MET A 310 -10.24 -36.00 -0.61
CA MET A 310 -10.91 -36.78 0.46
C MET A 310 -9.95 -37.77 1.13
N SER A 311 -9.13 -38.50 0.37
CA SER A 311 -8.24 -39.55 0.86
C SER A 311 -6.99 -38.94 1.55
N PHE A 312 -6.65 -39.49 2.72
CA PHE A 312 -5.43 -39.12 3.46
C PHE A 312 -4.16 -39.29 2.62
N LEU A 313 -4.01 -40.44 1.94
CA LEU A 313 -2.83 -40.73 1.11
C LEU A 313 -2.69 -39.71 -0.02
N HIS A 314 -3.77 -39.32 -0.68
CA HIS A 314 -3.72 -38.32 -1.73
C HIS A 314 -3.41 -36.92 -1.19
N ARG A 315 -3.82 -36.58 0.04
CA ARG A 315 -3.42 -35.32 0.68
C ARG A 315 -1.94 -35.33 1.04
N LEU A 316 -1.46 -36.43 1.64
CA LEU A 316 -0.05 -36.56 2.03
C LEU A 316 0.87 -36.49 0.80
N THR A 317 0.58 -37.25 -0.27
CA THR A 317 1.37 -37.18 -1.50
C THR A 317 1.33 -35.80 -2.16
N GLY A 318 0.18 -35.12 -2.15
CA GLY A 318 0.05 -33.75 -2.62
C GLY A 318 0.90 -32.76 -1.81
N PHE A 319 0.93 -32.90 -0.48
CA PHE A 319 1.78 -32.11 0.41
C PHE A 319 3.27 -32.34 0.14
N ILE A 320 3.69 -33.62 0.04
CA ILE A 320 5.08 -33.99 -0.26
C ILE A 320 5.49 -33.41 -1.62
N GLY A 321 4.65 -33.55 -2.64
CA GLY A 321 4.92 -32.99 -3.98
C GLY A 321 5.09 -31.46 -3.96
N LEU A 322 4.24 -30.77 -3.22
CA LEU A 322 4.36 -29.30 -3.05
C LEU A 322 5.63 -28.93 -2.27
N TRP A 323 6.00 -29.71 -1.25
CA TRP A 323 7.21 -29.51 -0.48
C TRP A 323 8.48 -29.73 -1.33
N MET A 324 8.54 -30.86 -2.07
CA MET A 324 9.68 -31.21 -2.96
C MET A 324 9.84 -30.22 -4.13
N SER A 325 8.75 -29.65 -4.64
CA SER A 325 8.80 -28.61 -5.69
C SER A 325 9.23 -27.23 -5.17
N GLY A 326 9.64 -27.13 -3.90
CA GLY A 326 10.00 -25.86 -3.27
C GLY A 326 8.82 -24.96 -2.94
N GLY A 327 7.60 -25.52 -2.84
CA GLY A 327 6.38 -24.77 -2.56
C GLY A 327 6.42 -23.96 -1.27
N TYR A 328 7.18 -24.42 -0.26
CA TYR A 328 7.31 -23.76 1.03
C TYR A 328 8.65 -23.02 1.25
N LEU A 329 9.44 -22.82 0.19
CA LEU A 329 10.60 -21.95 0.23
C LEU A 329 10.24 -20.52 0.65
N PRO A 330 11.21 -19.68 1.04
CA PRO A 330 10.98 -18.26 1.29
C PRO A 330 10.32 -17.55 0.10
N PHE A 331 9.51 -16.54 0.36
CA PHE A 331 8.78 -15.77 -0.67
C PHE A 331 9.67 -15.26 -1.80
N ARG A 332 10.88 -14.78 -1.49
CA ARG A 332 11.87 -14.34 -2.49
C ARG A 332 12.25 -15.41 -3.53
N ASN A 333 12.04 -16.67 -3.19
CA ASN A 333 12.27 -17.82 -4.07
C ASN A 333 10.95 -18.33 -4.68
N GLY A 334 9.91 -17.51 -4.65
CA GLY A 334 8.57 -17.83 -5.15
C GLY A 334 7.82 -18.85 -4.30
N GLY A 335 8.30 -19.22 -3.11
CA GLY A 335 7.64 -20.12 -2.19
C GLY A 335 6.52 -19.43 -1.38
N LEU A 336 5.80 -20.23 -0.62
CA LEU A 336 4.67 -19.80 0.22
C LEU A 336 5.09 -19.55 1.68
N GLY A 337 6.36 -19.83 2.01
CA GLY A 337 6.91 -19.70 3.34
C GLY A 337 6.72 -20.94 4.24
N TRP A 338 7.70 -21.21 5.10
CA TRP A 338 7.74 -22.41 5.95
C TRP A 338 6.59 -22.52 6.96
N ARG A 339 6.08 -21.37 7.46
CA ARG A 339 4.93 -21.34 8.40
C ARG A 339 3.69 -21.96 7.78
N LEU A 340 3.54 -21.78 6.49
CA LEU A 340 2.39 -22.34 5.77
C LEU A 340 2.51 -23.85 5.59
N SER A 341 3.74 -24.42 5.53
CA SER A 341 3.94 -25.87 5.46
C SER A 341 3.41 -26.58 6.71
N LEU A 342 3.66 -26.00 7.91
CA LEU A 342 3.14 -26.57 9.15
C LEU A 342 1.60 -26.54 9.17
N LYS A 343 1.01 -25.43 8.75
CA LYS A 343 -0.45 -25.31 8.63
C LYS A 343 -1.04 -26.32 7.65
N ASP A 344 -0.47 -26.44 6.45
CA ASP A 344 -0.95 -27.35 5.42
C ASP A 344 -0.77 -28.81 5.83
N LEU A 345 0.27 -29.14 6.60
CA LEU A 345 0.43 -30.46 7.18
C LEU A 345 -0.67 -30.75 8.22
N LEU A 346 -0.82 -29.89 9.23
CA LEU A 346 -1.77 -30.11 10.33
C LEU A 346 -3.22 -30.06 9.86
N VAL A 347 -3.60 -29.04 9.11
CA VAL A 347 -4.99 -28.81 8.71
C VAL A 347 -5.31 -29.46 7.36
N GLY A 348 -4.42 -29.33 6.39
CA GLY A 348 -4.62 -29.85 5.04
C GLY A 348 -4.50 -31.38 4.98
N VAL A 349 -3.45 -31.95 5.59
CA VAL A 349 -3.19 -33.40 5.55
C VAL A 349 -3.93 -34.13 6.67
N PHE A 350 -3.69 -33.76 7.92
CA PHE A 350 -4.24 -34.47 9.09
C PHE A 350 -5.65 -34.04 9.49
N ARG A 351 -6.18 -32.95 8.92
CA ARG A 351 -7.50 -32.40 9.21
C ARG A 351 -7.71 -32.13 10.71
N VAL A 352 -6.66 -31.69 11.40
CA VAL A 352 -6.77 -31.26 12.79
C VAL A 352 -7.69 -30.05 12.82
N GLN A 353 -8.96 -30.26 13.22
CA GLN A 353 -9.92 -29.20 13.52
C GLN A 353 -9.85 -28.90 15.02
N ARG A 354 -9.86 -27.62 15.38
CA ARG A 354 -10.14 -27.15 16.73
C ARG A 354 -11.55 -26.63 16.82
#